data_5580e8d2983fe33fd794c765d5f20664
#
_entry.id   5580e8d2983fe33fd794c765d5f20664
#
_cell.length_a   1.000
_cell.length_b   1.000
_cell.length_c   1.000
_cell.angle_alpha   90.00
_cell.angle_beta   90.00
_cell.angle_gamma   90.00
#
_symmetry.space_group_name_H-M   'P 1'
#
loop_
_entity.id
_entity.type
_entity.pdbx_description
1 polymer ?
#
loop_
_entity_poly.entity_id
_entity_poly.type
_entity_poly.pdbx_seq_one_letter_code
_entity_poly.pdbx_strand_id
1 'polypeptide(L)'
;MVYITLLITFLISYSNANNITFEGFGNADISGFSFNDNSSYKLYKSNGHWKSSTGDFGLHECLGTVRTDKNNKNDFDLYCKYISQLNDYFIVMISRDSEYKESGSGKGLIIETSAGYKYLLQAKCSHAVTYLGSDYFAMQKCKF
;
A
#
# COMPACT_ATOMS: atom_id res chain seq x y z
N MET A 1 -28.69 55.59 -17.28
CA MET A 1 -27.60 54.61 -17.52
C MET A 1 -27.39 53.81 -16.26
N VAL A 2 -27.84 52.57 -16.27
CA VAL A 2 -27.73 51.64 -15.12
C VAL A 2 -26.54 50.73 -15.41
N TYR A 3 -25.49 50.81 -14.60
CA TYR A 3 -24.34 49.90 -14.68
C TYR A 3 -24.67 48.61 -13.93
N ILE A 4 -24.88 47.54 -14.68
CA ILE A 4 -25.01 46.18 -14.13
C ILE A 4 -23.59 45.65 -13.92
N THR A 5 -23.14 45.63 -12.67
CA THR A 5 -21.88 45.02 -12.28
C THR A 5 -22.09 43.50 -12.16
N LEU A 6 -21.61 42.76 -13.16
CA LEU A 6 -21.65 41.27 -13.16
C LEU A 6 -20.60 40.74 -12.18
N LEU A 7 -21.03 40.32 -11.00
CA LEU A 7 -20.18 39.68 -10.00
C LEU A 7 -19.97 38.21 -10.39
N ILE A 8 -18.87 37.93 -11.08
CA ILE A 8 -18.48 36.55 -11.38
C ILE A 8 -17.85 35.94 -10.12
N THR A 9 -18.63 35.21 -9.35
CA THR A 9 -18.14 34.39 -8.26
C THR A 9 -17.44 33.15 -8.83
N PHE A 10 -16.11 33.19 -8.86
CA PHE A 10 -15.31 32.00 -9.11
C PHE A 10 -15.49 31.02 -7.93
N LEU A 11 -16.33 30.01 -8.11
CA LEU A 11 -16.39 28.85 -7.23
C LEU A 11 -15.13 28.03 -7.46
N ILE A 12 -14.08 28.34 -6.70
CA ILE A 12 -12.89 27.49 -6.62
C ILE A 12 -13.32 26.24 -5.82
N SER A 13 -13.65 25.18 -6.55
CA SER A 13 -13.84 23.86 -5.93
C SER A 13 -12.48 23.40 -5.44
N TYR A 14 -12.18 23.62 -4.16
CA TYR A 14 -11.08 22.94 -3.48
C TYR A 14 -11.42 21.45 -3.41
N SER A 15 -10.89 20.68 -4.34
CA SER A 15 -10.81 19.23 -4.19
C SER A 15 -9.82 18.94 -3.07
N ASN A 16 -10.31 18.86 -1.84
CA ASN A 16 -9.55 18.34 -0.71
C ASN A 16 -9.38 16.83 -0.95
N ALA A 17 -8.28 16.46 -1.63
CA ALA A 17 -7.87 15.06 -1.66
C ALA A 17 -7.55 14.64 -0.23
N ASN A 18 -8.43 13.86 0.37
CA ASN A 18 -8.21 13.30 1.69
C ASN A 18 -7.04 12.31 1.61
N ASN A 19 -6.12 12.43 2.58
CA ASN A 19 -4.97 11.53 2.68
C ASN A 19 -5.05 10.78 4.00
N ILE A 20 -4.74 9.50 3.96
CA ILE A 20 -4.53 8.67 5.14
C ILE A 20 -3.18 7.98 5.03
N THR A 21 -2.47 7.86 6.15
CA THR A 21 -1.22 7.13 6.23
C THR A 21 -1.41 5.91 7.12
N PHE A 22 -0.90 4.78 6.65
CA PHE A 22 -0.81 3.52 7.39
C PHE A 22 0.65 3.21 7.63
N GLU A 23 0.99 2.87 8.87
CA GLU A 23 2.29 2.33 9.26
C GLU A 23 2.11 0.88 9.67
N GLY A 24 2.93 -0.01 9.13
CA GLY A 24 2.90 -1.44 9.42
C GLY A 24 4.27 -1.95 9.83
N PHE A 25 4.30 -2.92 10.72
CA PHE A 25 5.51 -3.61 11.15
C PHE A 25 5.19 -5.06 11.50
N GLY A 26 6.13 -5.94 11.26
CA GLY A 26 5.94 -7.37 11.48
C GLY A 26 7.08 -8.20 10.92
N ASN A 27 6.79 -9.46 10.63
CA ASN A 27 7.74 -10.40 10.08
C ASN A 27 7.31 -10.85 8.68
N ALA A 28 8.28 -11.04 7.81
CA ALA A 28 8.11 -11.58 6.48
C ALA A 28 8.93 -12.87 6.31
N ASP A 29 8.31 -13.85 5.66
CA ASP A 29 8.95 -15.06 5.16
C ASP A 29 8.93 -15.06 3.64
N ILE A 30 10.08 -15.33 3.04
CA ILE A 30 10.25 -15.39 1.58
C ILE A 30 10.93 -16.71 1.26
N SER A 31 10.18 -17.65 0.71
CA SER A 31 10.64 -18.99 0.38
C SER A 31 10.32 -19.38 -1.05
N GLY A 32 11.16 -20.20 -1.68
CA GLY A 32 10.93 -20.65 -3.06
C GLY A 32 12.21 -21.09 -3.76
N PHE A 33 12.23 -20.93 -5.08
CA PHE A 33 13.27 -21.48 -5.95
C PHE A 33 14.17 -20.38 -6.51
N SER A 34 15.48 -20.67 -6.59
CA SER A 34 16.43 -19.91 -7.37
C SER A 34 16.95 -20.80 -8.52
N PHE A 35 17.14 -20.20 -9.68
CA PHE A 35 17.56 -20.89 -10.89
C PHE A 35 19.04 -20.63 -11.21
N ASN A 36 19.64 -21.46 -12.07
CA ASN A 36 21.06 -21.37 -12.44
C ASN A 36 21.44 -20.07 -13.19
N ASP A 37 20.45 -19.38 -13.77
CA ASP A 37 20.62 -18.11 -14.47
C ASP A 37 20.47 -16.87 -13.55
N ASN A 38 20.51 -17.05 -12.21
CA ASN A 38 20.30 -16.08 -11.17
C ASN A 38 18.85 -15.55 -11.03
N SER A 39 17.94 -16.03 -11.84
CA SER A 39 16.53 -15.72 -11.65
C SER A 39 15.94 -16.47 -10.44
N SER A 40 14.81 -16.01 -9.90
CA SER A 40 14.12 -16.70 -8.82
C SER A 40 12.62 -16.46 -8.85
N TYR A 41 11.87 -17.43 -8.33
CA TYR A 41 10.45 -17.33 -8.04
C TYR A 41 10.21 -17.73 -6.59
N LYS A 42 9.68 -16.81 -5.81
CA LYS A 42 9.49 -17.00 -4.38
C LYS A 42 8.09 -16.59 -3.97
N LEU A 43 7.57 -17.28 -2.97
CA LEU A 43 6.36 -16.90 -2.24
C LEU A 43 6.75 -15.90 -1.15
N TYR A 44 5.92 -14.90 -0.99
CA TYR A 44 5.99 -13.92 0.09
C TYR A 44 4.82 -14.13 1.02
N LYS A 45 5.10 -14.23 2.30
CA LYS A 45 4.10 -14.21 3.35
C LYS A 45 4.58 -13.28 4.46
N SER A 46 3.73 -12.38 4.92
CA SER A 46 4.03 -11.57 6.10
C SER A 46 2.80 -11.39 6.96
N ASN A 47 3.04 -11.15 8.24
CA ASN A 47 2.01 -10.77 9.20
C ASN A 47 2.58 -9.73 10.16
N GLY A 48 1.70 -8.94 10.76
CA GLY A 48 2.11 -7.92 11.69
C GLY A 48 0.97 -7.05 12.17
N HIS A 49 1.37 -5.91 12.68
CA HIS A 49 0.47 -4.90 13.23
C HIS A 49 0.52 -3.65 12.34
N TRP A 50 -0.56 -2.90 12.35
CA TRP A 50 -0.63 -1.62 11.67
C TRP A 50 -1.34 -0.58 12.51
N LYS A 51 -1.08 0.69 12.22
CA LYS A 51 -1.83 1.84 12.71
C LYS A 51 -2.02 2.85 11.60
N SER A 52 -3.07 3.66 11.69
CA SER A 52 -3.34 4.74 10.75
C SER A 52 -3.14 6.12 11.38
N SER A 53 -3.02 7.12 10.54
CA SER A 53 -3.01 8.53 10.97
C SER A 53 -4.34 9.00 11.56
N THR A 54 -5.41 8.24 11.40
CA THR A 54 -6.75 8.51 11.98
C THR A 54 -6.98 7.85 13.33
N GLY A 55 -6.00 7.06 13.81
CA GLY A 55 -6.07 6.40 15.12
C GLY A 55 -6.53 4.94 15.08
N ASP A 56 -6.94 4.41 13.93
CA ASP A 56 -7.22 2.99 13.79
C ASP A 56 -5.94 2.16 13.86
N PHE A 57 -6.04 0.95 14.37
CA PHE A 57 -4.95 -0.01 14.47
C PHE A 57 -5.49 -1.43 14.36
N GLY A 58 -4.60 -2.39 14.12
CA GLY A 58 -5.01 -3.78 14.03
C GLY A 58 -3.92 -4.70 13.52
N LEU A 59 -4.35 -5.78 12.89
CA LEU A 59 -3.49 -6.81 12.31
C LEU A 59 -3.52 -6.73 10.79
N HIS A 60 -2.41 -7.13 10.16
CA HIS A 60 -2.40 -7.34 8.72
C HIS A 60 -1.66 -8.62 8.34
N GLU A 61 -2.05 -9.16 7.22
CA GLU A 61 -1.42 -10.30 6.55
C GLU A 61 -1.26 -9.98 5.08
N CYS A 62 -0.06 -10.27 4.54
CA CYS A 62 0.21 -10.14 3.12
C CYS A 62 0.63 -11.48 2.54
N LEU A 63 0.14 -11.75 1.33
CA LEU A 63 0.49 -12.92 0.53
C LEU A 63 0.79 -12.48 -0.89
N GLY A 64 1.74 -13.15 -1.54
CA GLY A 64 2.03 -12.90 -2.94
C GLY A 64 3.32 -13.52 -3.43
N THR A 65 3.89 -12.93 -4.46
CA THR A 65 5.09 -13.44 -5.12
C THR A 65 6.17 -12.39 -5.24
N VAL A 66 7.42 -12.87 -5.16
CA VAL A 66 8.63 -12.11 -5.47
C VAL A 66 9.32 -12.82 -6.61
N ARG A 67 9.44 -12.15 -7.74
CA ARG A 67 10.16 -12.65 -8.90
C ARG A 67 11.43 -11.84 -9.08
N THR A 68 12.55 -12.52 -9.29
CA THR A 68 13.80 -11.87 -9.69
C THR A 68 14.15 -12.35 -11.08
N ASP A 69 14.39 -11.46 -12.02
CA ASP A 69 14.84 -11.82 -13.36
C ASP A 69 16.36 -12.06 -13.40
N LYS A 70 16.87 -12.52 -14.54
CA LYS A 70 18.31 -12.76 -14.76
C LYS A 70 19.19 -11.50 -14.61
N ASN A 71 18.60 -10.31 -14.65
CA ASN A 71 19.29 -9.02 -14.47
C ASN A 71 19.19 -8.52 -13.03
N ASN A 72 18.75 -9.36 -12.08
CA ASN A 72 18.50 -9.03 -10.66
C ASN A 72 17.40 -8.01 -10.42
N LYS A 73 16.54 -7.75 -11.38
CA LYS A 73 15.36 -6.92 -11.20
C LYS A 73 14.31 -7.70 -10.42
N ASN A 74 13.79 -7.09 -9.34
CA ASN A 74 12.78 -7.70 -8.49
C ASN A 74 11.41 -7.11 -8.79
N ASP A 75 10.44 -7.99 -8.93
CA ASP A 75 9.03 -7.69 -9.13
C ASP A 75 8.24 -8.31 -7.97
N PHE A 76 7.51 -7.47 -7.23
CA PHE A 76 6.69 -7.87 -6.10
C PHE A 76 5.23 -7.64 -6.46
N ASP A 77 4.42 -8.66 -6.23
CA ASP A 77 2.99 -8.64 -6.47
C ASP A 77 2.28 -9.25 -5.25
N LEU A 78 1.75 -8.39 -4.39
CA LEU A 78 1.25 -8.75 -3.07
C LEU A 78 -0.19 -8.29 -2.87
N TYR A 79 -0.93 -9.08 -2.11
CA TYR A 79 -2.24 -8.73 -1.57
C TYR A 79 -2.15 -8.69 -0.04
N CYS A 80 -2.46 -7.54 0.53
CA CYS A 80 -2.40 -7.32 1.98
C CYS A 80 -3.81 -7.06 2.51
N LYS A 81 -4.27 -7.89 3.44
CA LYS A 81 -5.51 -7.69 4.18
C LYS A 81 -5.20 -7.04 5.53
N TYR A 82 -5.85 -5.92 5.78
CA TYR A 82 -5.78 -5.17 7.02
C TYR A 82 -7.09 -5.34 7.78
N ILE A 83 -7.03 -5.72 9.04
CA ILE A 83 -8.21 -5.91 9.91
C ILE A 83 -8.04 -4.99 11.10
N SER A 84 -9.03 -4.11 11.36
CA SER A 84 -9.00 -3.16 12.45
C SER A 84 -9.46 -3.78 13.78
N GLN A 85 -9.26 -3.02 14.87
CA GLN A 85 -9.76 -3.32 16.20
C GLN A 85 -11.30 -3.48 16.28
N LEU A 86 -12.03 -2.98 15.27
CA LEU A 86 -13.49 -3.09 15.15
C LEU A 86 -13.93 -4.23 14.20
N ASN A 87 -12.99 -5.07 13.74
CA ASN A 87 -13.20 -6.11 12.72
C ASN A 87 -13.60 -5.60 11.33
N ASP A 88 -13.52 -4.30 11.09
CA ASP A 88 -13.58 -3.78 9.72
C ASP A 88 -12.27 -4.07 9.00
N TYR A 89 -12.34 -4.21 7.67
CA TYR A 89 -11.17 -4.57 6.89
C TYR A 89 -11.09 -3.84 5.55
N PHE A 90 -9.89 -3.81 5.00
CA PHE A 90 -9.63 -3.47 3.61
C PHE A 90 -8.49 -4.32 3.03
N ILE A 91 -8.51 -4.52 1.72
CA ILE A 91 -7.50 -5.28 0.98
C ILE A 91 -6.79 -4.35 0.01
N VAL A 92 -5.47 -4.34 0.07
CA VAL A 92 -4.60 -3.56 -0.81
C VAL A 92 -3.84 -4.52 -1.72
N MET A 93 -3.93 -4.26 -3.01
CA MET A 93 -3.01 -4.84 -3.99
C MET A 93 -1.77 -3.94 -4.06
N ILE A 94 -0.59 -4.49 -3.80
CA ILE A 94 0.68 -3.77 -3.80
C ILE A 94 1.56 -4.34 -4.90
N SER A 95 2.09 -3.47 -5.74
CA SER A 95 3.09 -3.81 -6.73
C SER A 95 4.35 -2.98 -6.52
N ARG A 96 5.50 -3.61 -6.65
CA ARG A 96 6.80 -2.97 -6.53
C ARG A 96 7.76 -3.54 -7.57
N ASP A 97 8.36 -2.65 -8.32
CA ASP A 97 9.45 -2.92 -9.23
C ASP A 97 10.70 -2.25 -8.65
N SER A 98 11.70 -3.02 -8.22
CA SER A 98 12.84 -2.51 -7.48
C SER A 98 14.11 -3.32 -7.78
N GLU A 99 15.24 -2.61 -7.95
CA GLU A 99 16.56 -3.24 -8.01
C GLU A 99 17.05 -3.71 -6.62
N TYR A 100 16.48 -3.17 -5.53
CA TYR A 100 16.89 -3.49 -4.16
C TYR A 100 15.90 -4.43 -3.48
N LYS A 101 16.42 -5.49 -2.83
CA LYS A 101 15.60 -6.45 -2.07
C LYS A 101 15.23 -5.93 -0.68
N GLU A 102 16.17 -5.22 -0.02
CA GLU A 102 16.08 -4.83 1.39
C GLU A 102 15.24 -3.58 1.64
N SER A 103 15.00 -2.79 0.62
CA SER A 103 14.14 -1.61 0.71
C SER A 103 13.55 -1.27 -0.65
N GLY A 104 12.44 -0.56 -0.66
CA GLY A 104 11.87 -0.08 -1.92
C GLY A 104 10.55 0.64 -1.73
N SER A 105 10.20 1.31 -2.81
CA SER A 105 8.90 1.97 -2.95
C SER A 105 8.06 1.27 -4.01
N GLY A 106 6.76 1.37 -3.87
CA GLY A 106 5.80 0.76 -4.78
C GLY A 106 4.50 1.53 -4.81
N LYS A 107 3.53 0.93 -5.48
CA LYS A 107 2.18 1.45 -5.61
C LYS A 107 1.20 0.48 -4.96
N GLY A 108 0.15 1.02 -4.35
CA GLY A 108 -0.95 0.24 -3.83
C GLY A 108 -2.28 0.72 -4.40
N LEU A 109 -3.22 -0.19 -4.48
CA LEU A 109 -4.61 0.09 -4.80
C LEU A 109 -5.49 -0.64 -3.81
N ILE A 110 -6.40 0.06 -3.13
CA ILE A 110 -7.38 -0.58 -2.26
C ILE A 110 -8.50 -1.14 -3.14
N ILE A 111 -8.58 -2.46 -3.19
CA ILE A 111 -9.45 -3.20 -4.13
C ILE A 111 -10.73 -3.72 -3.48
N GLU A 112 -10.76 -3.85 -2.16
CA GLU A 112 -11.90 -4.36 -1.41
C GLU A 112 -11.95 -3.74 -0.01
N THR A 113 -13.14 -3.50 0.53
CA THR A 113 -13.35 -2.94 1.86
C THR A 113 -14.62 -3.47 2.51
N SER A 114 -14.63 -3.55 3.83
CA SER A 114 -15.87 -3.62 4.60
C SER A 114 -16.59 -2.26 4.67
N ALA A 115 -17.77 -2.24 5.29
CA ALA A 115 -18.58 -1.02 5.39
C ALA A 115 -17.84 0.15 6.08
N GLY A 116 -17.06 -0.12 7.14
CA GLY A 116 -16.33 0.90 7.89
C GLY A 116 -15.24 1.61 7.09
N TYR A 117 -14.69 0.95 6.06
CA TYR A 117 -13.65 1.50 5.19
C TYR A 117 -14.11 1.78 3.76
N LYS A 118 -15.44 1.82 3.50
CA LYS A 118 -15.98 2.01 2.15
C LYS A 118 -15.43 3.26 1.45
N TYR A 119 -15.10 4.30 2.19
CA TYR A 119 -14.52 5.54 1.66
C TYR A 119 -13.11 5.36 1.07
N LEU A 120 -12.41 4.28 1.43
CA LEU A 120 -11.08 3.94 0.90
C LEU A 120 -11.13 3.12 -0.39
N LEU A 121 -12.28 2.62 -0.82
CA LEU A 121 -12.37 1.77 -2.00
C LEU A 121 -11.85 2.53 -3.24
N GLN A 122 -10.93 1.89 -3.99
CA GLN A 122 -10.22 2.46 -5.14
C GLN A 122 -9.20 3.58 -4.79
N ALA A 123 -8.91 3.80 -3.50
CA ALA A 123 -7.84 4.72 -3.10
C ALA A 123 -6.49 4.25 -3.65
N LYS A 124 -5.74 5.20 -4.21
CA LYS A 124 -4.39 4.96 -4.73
C LYS A 124 -3.37 5.29 -3.66
N CYS A 125 -2.43 4.38 -3.44
CA CYS A 125 -1.44 4.47 -2.40
C CYS A 125 -0.02 4.50 -2.97
N SER A 126 0.87 5.25 -2.30
CA SER A 126 2.31 5.09 -2.40
C SER A 126 2.74 4.20 -1.24
N HIS A 127 3.58 3.22 -1.51
CA HIS A 127 4.07 2.25 -0.54
C HIS A 127 5.58 2.34 -0.43
N ALA A 128 6.11 2.27 0.79
CA ALA A 128 7.53 2.15 1.06
C ALA A 128 7.75 1.10 2.15
N VAL A 129 8.80 0.31 2.00
CA VAL A 129 9.15 -0.74 2.96
C VAL A 129 10.66 -0.83 3.13
N THR A 130 11.09 -1.16 4.34
CA THR A 130 12.47 -1.53 4.67
C THR A 130 12.47 -2.81 5.51
N TYR A 131 13.52 -3.62 5.34
CA TYR A 131 13.68 -4.89 6.04
C TYR A 131 14.96 -4.89 6.89
N LEU A 132 14.89 -5.54 8.03
CA LEU A 132 16.02 -5.90 8.87
C LEU A 132 15.92 -7.40 9.20
N GLY A 133 16.59 -8.22 8.39
CA GLY A 133 16.37 -9.67 8.44
C GLY A 133 14.95 -10.02 7.99
N SER A 134 14.22 -10.73 8.85
CA SER A 134 12.81 -11.05 8.65
C SER A 134 11.85 -9.92 9.06
N ASP A 135 12.32 -8.98 9.87
CA ASP A 135 11.51 -7.87 10.35
C ASP A 135 11.35 -6.82 9.26
N TYR A 136 10.19 -6.19 9.20
CA TYR A 136 9.97 -5.08 8.28
C TYR A 136 9.22 -3.94 8.97
N PHE A 137 9.46 -2.76 8.42
CA PHE A 137 8.67 -1.56 8.62
C PHE A 137 8.17 -1.05 7.27
N ALA A 138 6.88 -0.80 7.18
CA ALA A 138 6.24 -0.31 5.97
C ALA A 138 5.44 0.95 6.26
N MET A 139 5.41 1.85 5.28
CA MET A 139 4.56 3.03 5.28
C MET A 139 3.77 3.08 3.99
N GLN A 140 2.49 3.37 4.09
CA GLN A 140 1.60 3.50 2.96
C GLN A 140 0.79 4.78 3.09
N LYS A 141 0.85 5.65 2.09
CA LYS A 141 0.07 6.89 2.01
C LYS A 141 -0.94 6.79 0.88
N CYS A 142 -2.21 6.82 1.22
CA CYS A 142 -3.33 6.70 0.29
C CYS A 142 -4.06 8.02 0.09
N LYS A 143 -4.56 8.23 -1.13
CA LYS A 143 -5.41 9.36 -1.53
C LYS A 143 -6.77 8.83 -1.97
N PHE A 144 -7.85 9.44 -1.51
CA PHE A 144 -9.23 9.08 -1.80
C PHE A 144 -10.14 10.29 -1.88
#